data_4f5845f6ccce9e725eb1299b1a93f2ae
#
_entry.id   4f5845f6ccce9e725eb1299b1a93f2ae
#
_cell.length_a   1.000
_cell.length_b   1.000
_cell.length_c   1.000
_cell.angle_alpha   90.00
_cell.angle_beta   90.00
_cell.angle_gamma   90.00
#
_symmetry.space_group_name_H-M   'P 1'
#
loop_
_entity.id
_entity.type
_entity.pdbx_description
1 polymer ?
#
loop_
_entity_poly.entity_id
_entity_poly.type
_entity_poly.pdbx_seq_one_letter_code
_entity_poly.pdbx_strand_id
1 'polypeptide(L)'
;MSFTVETLEKLERKISLSLPVTAIQSEVDARLKKMARTVKMDGFRPGKVPMNVVAQRYGYSVQYEVMNDKVGEAFAIAANEAKVRVAGQPRISEKEGAPEGELAFDAIFEVYPEVKLGDLSAATVEKLNAQVTDEAIDKTVDILRKQRRTFSQRPAADAAIDGDRVTVDFEGKIDGEEFSGGKAADFQFLVGEGQMLKEFEEAVRGMKNGESKTFPLAFPADYHGQDVAGKTADFMVTVKKIEAAHLPEVNEALAKSLGIADASIDGLRADIRKNLEREVKFRLQGRNKQAAMNALVEKAELDLPNSVVQNEVERLKEGARADLKQRGIKDADKAPIPDEIFRPQAESRVRLGLVVAELVKANALNATEAQIKAHIEELASSYERPDDVVRWYYGDNQRMAEVEAVVIETNVSDFIMSKAQVTDKTISFDELMGQQA
;
A
#
# COMPACT_ATOMS: atom_id res chain seq x y z
N MET A 1 26.12 30.68 21.75
CA MET A 1 26.31 29.22 21.94
C MET A 1 27.56 28.82 21.19
N SER A 2 28.45 28.07 21.80
CA SER A 2 29.58 27.48 21.09
C SER A 2 29.21 26.06 20.67
N PHE A 3 29.41 25.71 19.44
CA PHE A 3 29.23 24.36 18.94
C PHE A 3 30.36 23.98 18.00
N THR A 4 30.67 22.70 17.93
CA THR A 4 31.60 22.12 16.95
C THR A 4 30.91 21.01 16.19
N VAL A 5 31.13 20.95 14.87
CA VAL A 5 30.61 19.87 14.02
C VAL A 5 31.78 18.98 13.62
N GLU A 6 31.64 17.70 13.90
CA GLU A 6 32.61 16.67 13.54
C GLU A 6 31.95 15.66 12.58
N THR A 7 32.67 15.31 11.51
CA THR A 7 32.26 14.25 10.60
C THR A 7 32.75 12.92 11.17
N LEU A 8 31.82 12.01 11.35
CA LEU A 8 32.10 10.63 11.75
C LEU A 8 32.12 9.71 10.53
N GLU A 9 31.59 8.50 10.66
CA GLU A 9 31.55 7.55 9.56
C GLU A 9 30.39 7.85 8.60
N LYS A 10 30.64 7.75 7.29
CA LYS A 10 29.61 7.90 6.23
C LYS A 10 28.73 9.16 6.42
N LEU A 11 27.46 8.96 6.74
CA LEU A 11 26.48 10.02 6.93
C LEU A 11 26.41 10.53 8.37
N GLU A 12 27.08 9.89 9.31
CA GLU A 12 27.03 10.32 10.71
C GLU A 12 27.81 11.61 10.96
N ARG A 13 27.22 12.48 11.74
CA ARG A 13 27.80 13.74 12.23
C ARG A 13 27.59 13.84 13.72
N LYS A 14 28.48 14.55 14.37
CA LYS A 14 28.39 14.88 15.80
C LYS A 14 28.44 16.37 15.98
N ILE A 15 27.50 16.93 16.72
CA ILE A 15 27.53 18.30 17.18
C ILE A 15 27.71 18.28 18.69
N SER A 16 28.80 18.89 19.18
CA SER A 16 29.00 19.12 20.61
C SER A 16 28.44 20.49 20.98
N LEU A 17 27.56 20.52 21.97
CA LEU A 17 26.81 21.69 22.41
C LEU A 17 27.17 22.01 23.86
N SER A 18 27.17 23.28 24.24
CA SER A 18 27.32 23.72 25.62
C SER A 18 26.18 24.67 25.99
N LEU A 19 25.55 24.42 27.12
CA LEU A 19 24.40 25.15 27.64
C LEU A 19 24.67 25.67 29.06
N PRO A 20 24.43 26.97 29.35
CA PRO A 20 24.56 27.47 30.70
C PRO A 20 23.52 26.86 31.66
N VAL A 21 23.97 26.33 32.79
CA VAL A 21 23.10 25.80 33.87
C VAL A 21 22.06 26.83 34.32
N THR A 22 22.43 28.11 34.35
CA THR A 22 21.57 29.21 34.74
C THR A 22 20.37 29.39 33.82
N ALA A 23 20.54 29.14 32.50
CA ALA A 23 19.43 29.24 31.53
C ALA A 23 18.42 28.09 31.75
N ILE A 24 18.91 26.86 32.02
CA ILE A 24 18.05 25.71 32.33
C ILE A 24 17.29 25.98 33.62
N GLN A 25 17.98 26.40 34.70
CA GLN A 25 17.38 26.61 35.99
C GLN A 25 16.30 27.71 35.94
N SER A 26 16.54 28.80 35.21
CA SER A 26 15.57 29.87 35.01
C SER A 26 14.28 29.39 34.37
N GLU A 27 14.37 28.52 33.35
CA GLU A 27 13.21 27.97 32.67
C GLU A 27 12.49 26.93 33.55
N VAL A 28 13.22 26.10 34.30
CA VAL A 28 12.64 25.17 35.30
C VAL A 28 11.80 25.93 36.32
N ASP A 29 12.34 27.02 36.87
CA ASP A 29 11.64 27.84 37.84
C ASP A 29 10.37 28.49 37.24
N ALA A 30 10.46 28.96 36.00
CA ALA A 30 9.32 29.53 35.29
C ALA A 30 8.20 28.48 35.05
N ARG A 31 8.54 27.28 34.62
CA ARG A 31 7.57 26.17 34.43
C ARG A 31 6.96 25.71 35.74
N LEU A 32 7.74 25.53 36.78
CA LEU A 32 7.23 25.21 38.13
C LEU A 32 6.27 26.27 38.65
N LYS A 33 6.57 27.57 38.46
CA LYS A 33 5.66 28.68 38.81
C LYS A 33 4.34 28.63 38.03
N LYS A 34 4.41 28.28 36.73
CA LYS A 34 3.21 28.12 35.89
C LYS A 34 2.39 26.93 36.37
N MET A 35 3.06 25.80 36.64
CA MET A 35 2.44 24.54 37.11
C MET A 35 1.76 24.76 38.47
N ALA A 36 2.37 25.47 39.41
CA ALA A 36 1.80 25.75 40.72
C ALA A 36 0.43 26.47 40.69
N ARG A 37 0.14 27.16 39.57
CA ARG A 37 -1.15 27.86 39.38
C ARG A 37 -2.26 26.95 38.87
N THR A 38 -1.91 25.80 38.28
CA THR A 38 -2.87 24.93 37.58
C THR A 38 -2.97 23.54 38.18
N VAL A 39 -1.92 23.06 38.85
CA VAL A 39 -1.87 21.72 39.40
C VAL A 39 -2.93 21.48 40.45
N LYS A 40 -3.59 20.33 40.39
CA LYS A 40 -4.48 19.80 41.43
C LYS A 40 -3.67 18.84 42.31
N MET A 41 -3.64 19.07 43.59
CA MET A 41 -2.90 18.25 44.55
C MET A 41 -3.74 18.09 45.82
N ASP A 42 -3.80 16.86 46.33
CA ASP A 42 -4.54 16.52 47.54
C ASP A 42 -4.03 17.34 48.73
N GLY A 43 -4.94 17.90 49.50
CA GLY A 43 -4.63 18.75 50.62
C GLY A 43 -4.43 20.25 50.29
N PHE A 44 -4.48 20.64 49.01
CA PHE A 44 -4.32 22.03 48.58
C PHE A 44 -5.43 22.49 47.65
N ARG A 45 -5.87 23.73 47.82
CA ARG A 45 -6.79 24.37 46.86
C ARG A 45 -6.05 24.62 45.54
N PRO A 46 -6.67 24.33 44.35
CA PRO A 46 -6.06 24.61 43.05
C PRO A 46 -5.52 26.06 42.94
N GLY A 47 -4.28 26.21 42.51
CA GLY A 47 -3.57 27.48 42.41
C GLY A 47 -3.01 28.04 43.73
N LYS A 48 -3.08 27.29 44.83
CA LYS A 48 -2.54 27.66 46.16
C LYS A 48 -1.53 26.64 46.70
N VAL A 49 -1.01 25.75 45.82
CA VAL A 49 0.04 24.81 46.20
C VAL A 49 1.35 25.56 46.39
N PRO A 50 2.06 25.37 47.55
CA PRO A 50 3.35 26.02 47.78
C PRO A 50 4.41 25.54 46.79
N MET A 51 5.28 26.44 46.33
CA MET A 51 6.31 26.17 45.33
C MET A 51 7.25 25.03 45.72
N ASN A 52 7.64 24.93 47.01
CA ASN A 52 8.48 23.86 47.52
C ASN A 52 7.83 22.48 47.36
N VAL A 53 6.52 22.40 47.55
CA VAL A 53 5.77 21.11 47.37
C VAL A 53 5.68 20.76 45.89
N VAL A 54 5.45 21.74 45.00
CA VAL A 54 5.45 21.52 43.56
C VAL A 54 6.84 21.09 43.07
N ALA A 55 7.90 21.77 43.52
CA ALA A 55 9.27 21.45 43.16
C ALA A 55 9.70 20.06 43.68
N GLN A 56 9.29 19.69 44.88
CA GLN A 56 9.59 18.36 45.42
C GLN A 56 8.91 17.23 44.58
N ARG A 57 7.69 17.45 44.12
CA ARG A 57 6.92 16.42 43.40
C ARG A 57 7.20 16.37 41.90
N TYR A 58 7.40 17.52 41.27
CA TYR A 58 7.52 17.65 39.81
C TYR A 58 8.88 18.18 39.35
N GLY A 59 9.75 18.61 40.27
CA GLY A 59 11.01 19.28 39.95
C GLY A 59 11.88 18.44 39.01
N TYR A 60 12.02 17.15 39.27
CA TYR A 60 12.84 16.25 38.44
C TYR A 60 12.27 16.10 37.02
N SER A 61 10.96 15.85 36.88
CA SER A 61 10.34 15.71 35.55
C SER A 61 10.39 17.01 34.76
N VAL A 62 10.11 18.16 35.41
CA VAL A 62 10.20 19.47 34.76
C VAL A 62 11.65 19.81 34.37
N GLN A 63 12.63 19.50 35.21
CA GLN A 63 14.04 19.69 34.88
C GLN A 63 14.44 18.83 33.66
N TYR A 64 14.01 17.58 33.61
CA TYR A 64 14.27 16.68 32.48
C TYR A 64 13.62 17.18 31.19
N GLU A 65 12.36 17.61 31.25
CA GLU A 65 11.65 18.19 30.10
C GLU A 65 12.34 19.47 29.60
N VAL A 66 12.65 20.41 30.51
CA VAL A 66 13.32 21.66 30.12
C VAL A 66 14.70 21.40 29.54
N MET A 67 15.44 20.46 30.10
CA MET A 67 16.76 20.08 29.59
C MET A 67 16.62 19.56 28.15
N ASN A 68 15.72 18.60 27.89
CA ASN A 68 15.50 18.05 26.56
C ASN A 68 15.09 19.14 25.55
N ASP A 69 14.16 20.03 25.94
CA ASP A 69 13.73 21.13 25.08
C ASP A 69 14.88 22.10 24.76
N LYS A 70 15.68 22.48 25.76
CA LYS A 70 16.81 23.41 25.57
C LYS A 70 17.93 22.78 24.74
N VAL A 71 18.22 21.51 24.92
CA VAL A 71 19.19 20.77 24.10
C VAL A 71 18.66 20.64 22.67
N GLY A 72 17.37 20.33 22.50
CA GLY A 72 16.74 20.27 21.17
C GLY A 72 16.76 21.62 20.43
N GLU A 73 16.43 22.73 21.13
CA GLU A 73 16.52 24.08 20.56
C GLU A 73 17.97 24.43 20.14
N ALA A 74 18.94 24.15 21.01
CA ALA A 74 20.35 24.40 20.74
C ALA A 74 20.88 23.58 19.58
N PHE A 75 20.48 22.31 19.49
CA PHE A 75 20.81 21.44 18.37
C PHE A 75 20.25 21.97 17.05
N ALA A 76 18.98 22.37 17.03
CA ALA A 76 18.32 22.90 15.84
C ALA A 76 19.02 24.17 15.32
N ILE A 77 19.40 25.08 16.24
CA ILE A 77 20.18 26.29 15.91
C ILE A 77 21.54 25.93 15.32
N ALA A 78 22.28 25.05 16.02
CA ALA A 78 23.62 24.64 15.58
C ALA A 78 23.61 23.92 14.22
N ALA A 79 22.65 23.03 13.99
CA ALA A 79 22.47 22.33 12.72
C ALA A 79 22.16 23.32 11.57
N ASN A 80 21.33 24.32 11.83
CA ASN A 80 20.97 25.33 10.84
C ASN A 80 22.17 26.26 10.52
N GLU A 81 22.91 26.73 11.54
CA GLU A 81 24.11 27.53 11.36
C GLU A 81 25.22 26.75 10.61
N ALA A 82 25.34 25.45 10.89
CA ALA A 82 26.26 24.55 10.18
C ALA A 82 25.77 24.19 8.78
N LYS A 83 24.54 24.57 8.38
CA LYS A 83 23.92 24.26 7.09
C LYS A 83 23.86 22.74 6.80
N VAL A 84 23.71 21.93 7.84
CA VAL A 84 23.57 20.48 7.69
C VAL A 84 22.10 20.07 7.60
N ARG A 85 21.78 19.18 6.66
CA ARG A 85 20.43 18.61 6.49
C ARG A 85 20.31 17.37 7.34
N VAL A 86 19.74 17.51 8.52
CA VAL A 86 19.56 16.41 9.49
C VAL A 86 18.57 15.38 8.96
N ALA A 87 18.97 14.11 8.99
CA ALA A 87 18.15 12.95 8.64
C ALA A 87 17.78 12.18 9.91
N GLY A 88 16.49 12.22 10.28
CA GLY A 88 15.98 11.55 11.49
C GLY A 88 16.25 12.32 12.79
N GLN A 89 16.07 11.62 13.91
CA GLN A 89 16.23 12.20 15.25
C GLN A 89 17.69 12.03 15.73
N PRO A 90 18.28 13.07 16.37
CA PRO A 90 19.62 12.96 16.95
C PRO A 90 19.60 12.08 18.20
N ARG A 91 20.67 11.33 18.42
CA ARG A 91 20.97 10.68 19.68
C ARG A 91 21.78 11.64 20.54
N ILE A 92 21.18 12.12 21.63
CA ILE A 92 21.79 13.10 22.52
C ILE A 92 22.31 12.39 23.77
N SER A 93 23.54 12.65 24.12
CA SER A 93 24.18 12.18 25.36
C SER A 93 24.88 13.32 26.07
N GLU A 94 24.86 13.30 27.40
CA GLU A 94 25.61 14.23 28.22
C GLU A 94 27.11 13.93 28.09
N LYS A 95 27.93 14.99 27.97
CA LYS A 95 29.39 14.88 27.84
C LYS A 95 30.04 15.33 29.15
N GLU A 96 30.91 14.50 29.67
CA GLU A 96 31.71 14.83 30.84
C GLU A 96 32.77 15.89 30.55
N GLY A 97 33.17 16.66 31.58
CA GLY A 97 34.21 17.66 31.44
C GLY A 97 33.77 19.03 30.91
N ALA A 98 32.49 19.37 31.07
CA ALA A 98 32.00 20.72 30.78
C ALA A 98 32.69 21.77 31.66
N PRO A 99 32.86 23.03 31.18
CA PRO A 99 33.30 24.15 31.99
C PRO A 99 32.36 24.38 33.18
N GLU A 100 32.91 24.97 34.27
CA GLU A 100 32.10 25.28 35.45
C GLU A 100 30.92 26.18 35.09
N GLY A 101 29.71 25.73 35.48
CA GLY A 101 28.46 26.46 35.19
C GLY A 101 27.83 26.15 33.83
N GLU A 102 28.37 25.21 33.07
CA GLU A 102 27.82 24.73 31.80
C GLU A 102 27.54 23.22 31.84
N LEU A 103 26.59 22.79 30.99
CA LEU A 103 26.35 21.39 30.68
C LEU A 103 26.71 21.16 29.22
N ALA A 104 27.51 20.15 28.95
CA ALA A 104 27.90 19.79 27.60
C ALA A 104 27.13 18.54 27.12
N PHE A 105 26.78 18.52 25.85
CA PHE A 105 26.06 17.44 25.20
C PHE A 105 26.70 17.12 23.85
N ASP A 106 26.75 15.85 23.51
CA ASP A 106 27.08 15.36 22.20
C ASP A 106 25.81 14.87 21.53
N ALA A 107 25.45 15.45 20.40
CA ALA A 107 24.35 15.03 19.55
C ALA A 107 24.91 14.32 18.31
N ILE A 108 24.68 13.02 18.20
CA ILE A 108 25.05 12.20 17.05
C ILE A 108 23.81 12.01 16.18
N PHE A 109 23.93 12.30 14.90
CA PHE A 109 22.82 12.25 13.93
C PHE A 109 23.34 11.93 12.54
N GLU A 110 22.46 11.49 11.67
CA GLU A 110 22.77 11.31 10.25
C GLU A 110 22.34 12.54 9.45
N VAL A 111 23.02 12.75 8.34
CA VAL A 111 22.66 13.79 7.35
C VAL A 111 22.11 13.17 6.09
N TYR A 112 21.26 13.89 5.37
CA TYR A 112 20.87 13.49 4.02
C TYR A 112 22.10 13.44 3.12
N PRO A 113 22.24 12.38 2.28
CA PRO A 113 23.37 12.23 1.40
C PRO A 113 23.37 13.27 0.27
N GLU A 114 24.53 13.50 -0.29
CA GLU A 114 24.65 14.06 -1.64
C GLU A 114 24.38 12.94 -2.64
N VAL A 115 23.29 13.08 -3.40
CA VAL A 115 22.92 12.09 -4.42
C VAL A 115 23.69 12.40 -5.70
N LYS A 116 24.51 11.46 -6.16
CA LYS A 116 25.18 11.55 -7.44
C LYS A 116 24.33 10.87 -8.50
N LEU A 117 23.71 11.66 -9.35
CA LEU A 117 22.97 11.17 -10.51
C LEU A 117 23.97 10.79 -11.61
N GLY A 118 23.94 9.53 -12.04
CA GLY A 118 24.71 9.07 -13.18
C GLY A 118 24.14 9.57 -14.51
N ASP A 119 24.85 9.27 -15.60
CA ASP A 119 24.40 9.63 -16.93
C ASP A 119 23.21 8.77 -17.37
N LEU A 120 22.03 9.39 -17.47
CA LEU A 120 20.81 8.74 -17.90
C LEU A 120 20.85 8.35 -19.40
N SER A 121 21.72 8.95 -20.21
CA SER A 121 21.85 8.57 -21.62
C SER A 121 22.42 7.15 -21.81
N ALA A 122 23.10 6.64 -20.78
CA ALA A 122 23.60 5.27 -20.73
C ALA A 122 22.61 4.29 -20.04
N ALA A 123 21.43 4.75 -19.63
CA ALA A 123 20.40 3.90 -19.07
C ALA A 123 19.54 3.31 -20.19
N THR A 124 19.18 2.04 -20.07
CA THR A 124 18.25 1.37 -21.00
C THR A 124 16.91 1.18 -20.30
N VAL A 125 15.83 1.58 -20.96
CA VAL A 125 14.46 1.41 -20.45
C VAL A 125 13.63 0.66 -21.47
N GLU A 126 13.08 -0.50 -21.08
CA GLU A 126 12.06 -1.18 -21.88
C GLU A 126 10.71 -0.48 -21.70
N LYS A 127 10.19 0.10 -22.79
CA LYS A 127 8.87 0.69 -22.81
C LYS A 127 7.87 -0.33 -23.35
N LEU A 128 6.97 -0.77 -22.48
CA LEU A 128 5.94 -1.73 -22.83
C LEU A 128 4.83 -1.06 -23.65
N ASN A 129 4.39 -1.77 -24.67
CA ASN A 129 3.24 -1.43 -25.49
C ASN A 129 2.32 -2.66 -25.57
N ALA A 130 1.00 -2.44 -25.54
CA ALA A 130 -0.02 -3.46 -25.75
C ALA A 130 -1.25 -2.84 -26.41
N GLN A 131 -1.98 -3.64 -27.15
CA GLN A 131 -3.20 -3.20 -27.83
C GLN A 131 -4.38 -4.08 -27.42
N VAL A 132 -5.56 -3.48 -27.40
CA VAL A 132 -6.82 -4.20 -27.23
C VAL A 132 -7.16 -4.91 -28.53
N THR A 133 -7.27 -6.22 -28.48
CA THR A 133 -7.64 -7.05 -29.63
C THR A 133 -9.15 -7.31 -29.64
N ASP A 134 -9.69 -7.69 -30.81
CA ASP A 134 -11.09 -8.11 -30.91
C ASP A 134 -11.38 -9.34 -30.06
N GLU A 135 -10.40 -10.25 -29.92
CA GLU A 135 -10.50 -11.40 -29.02
C GLU A 135 -10.66 -10.99 -27.55
N ALA A 136 -9.97 -9.95 -27.08
CA ALA A 136 -10.12 -9.43 -25.72
C ALA A 136 -11.54 -8.84 -25.52
N ILE A 137 -12.09 -8.18 -26.54
CA ILE A 137 -13.46 -7.69 -26.51
C ILE A 137 -14.45 -8.84 -26.47
N ASP A 138 -14.27 -9.90 -27.29
CA ASP A 138 -15.14 -11.07 -27.34
C ASP A 138 -15.11 -11.83 -26.00
N LYS A 139 -13.93 -12.03 -25.41
CA LYS A 139 -13.79 -12.59 -24.05
C LYS A 139 -14.56 -11.76 -23.02
N THR A 140 -14.48 -10.43 -23.10
CA THR A 140 -15.19 -9.53 -22.19
C THR A 140 -16.70 -9.62 -22.38
N VAL A 141 -17.18 -9.66 -23.61
CA VAL A 141 -18.61 -9.90 -23.91
C VAL A 141 -19.08 -11.21 -23.29
N ASP A 142 -18.32 -12.30 -23.44
CA ASP A 142 -18.66 -13.60 -22.84
C ASP A 142 -18.66 -13.58 -21.31
N ILE A 143 -17.75 -12.86 -20.68
CA ILE A 143 -17.77 -12.64 -19.22
C ILE A 143 -19.05 -11.92 -18.80
N LEU A 144 -19.43 -10.83 -19.52
CA LEU A 144 -20.66 -10.08 -19.25
C LEU A 144 -21.91 -10.94 -19.46
N ARG A 145 -21.94 -11.80 -20.48
CA ARG A 145 -23.01 -12.78 -20.72
C ARG A 145 -23.10 -13.78 -19.55
N LYS A 146 -21.96 -14.30 -19.10
CA LYS A 146 -21.92 -15.23 -17.94
C LYS A 146 -22.44 -14.58 -16.67
N GLN A 147 -22.16 -13.29 -16.44
CA GLN A 147 -22.70 -12.54 -15.29
C GLN A 147 -24.23 -12.33 -15.37
N ARG A 148 -24.80 -12.30 -16.58
CA ARG A 148 -26.25 -12.11 -16.84
C ARG A 148 -26.97 -13.40 -17.19
N ARG A 149 -26.32 -14.58 -17.01
CA ARG A 149 -26.96 -15.87 -17.24
C ARG A 149 -28.15 -16.07 -16.31
N THR A 150 -29.16 -16.74 -16.86
CA THR A 150 -30.33 -17.20 -16.14
C THR A 150 -30.27 -18.72 -15.99
N PHE A 151 -31.07 -19.27 -15.12
CA PHE A 151 -31.10 -20.70 -14.83
C PHE A 151 -32.50 -21.27 -14.93
N SER A 152 -32.65 -22.42 -15.55
CA SER A 152 -33.87 -23.18 -15.56
C SER A 152 -33.63 -24.62 -15.14
N GLN A 153 -34.58 -25.21 -14.41
CA GLN A 153 -34.46 -26.58 -13.93
C GLN A 153 -34.35 -27.57 -15.08
N ARG A 154 -33.36 -28.46 -15.04
CA ARG A 154 -33.24 -29.58 -15.97
C ARG A 154 -34.30 -30.65 -15.66
N PRO A 155 -34.75 -31.41 -16.68
CA PRO A 155 -35.52 -32.61 -16.48
C PRO A 155 -34.80 -33.58 -15.51
N ALA A 156 -35.53 -34.27 -14.64
CA ALA A 156 -34.92 -35.12 -13.61
C ALA A 156 -34.06 -36.31 -14.18
N ALA A 157 -34.30 -36.66 -15.44
CA ALA A 157 -33.55 -37.71 -16.12
C ALA A 157 -32.18 -37.24 -16.65
N ASP A 158 -31.97 -35.95 -16.79
CA ASP A 158 -30.76 -35.37 -17.36
C ASP A 158 -29.63 -35.31 -16.33
N ALA A 159 -28.44 -35.55 -16.77
CA ALA A 159 -27.23 -35.48 -15.96
C ALA A 159 -26.66 -34.05 -15.94
N ALA A 160 -25.92 -33.71 -14.88
CA ALA A 160 -25.18 -32.44 -14.76
C ALA A 160 -24.05 -32.38 -15.77
N ILE A 161 -23.95 -31.28 -16.47
CA ILE A 161 -22.87 -30.96 -17.44
C ILE A 161 -22.18 -29.64 -17.07
N ASP A 162 -21.06 -29.36 -17.74
CA ASP A 162 -20.35 -28.10 -17.55
C ASP A 162 -21.26 -26.90 -17.84
N GLY A 163 -21.15 -25.89 -16.98
CA GLY A 163 -21.97 -24.69 -17.00
C GLY A 163 -23.29 -24.79 -16.22
N ASP A 164 -23.73 -25.98 -15.82
CA ASP A 164 -24.91 -26.12 -15.00
C ASP A 164 -24.68 -25.64 -13.58
N ARG A 165 -25.71 -25.04 -12.97
CA ARG A 165 -25.74 -24.76 -11.54
C ARG A 165 -26.33 -25.98 -10.82
N VAL A 166 -25.55 -26.58 -9.95
CA VAL A 166 -26.00 -27.71 -9.13
C VAL A 166 -26.18 -27.29 -7.68
N THR A 167 -27.21 -27.83 -7.06
CA THR A 167 -27.42 -27.74 -5.61
C THR A 167 -27.14 -29.11 -5.02
N VAL A 168 -26.19 -29.20 -4.11
CA VAL A 168 -25.74 -30.45 -3.51
C VAL A 168 -25.72 -30.41 -2.00
N ASP A 169 -25.90 -31.58 -1.38
CA ASP A 169 -25.47 -31.80 -0.01
C ASP A 169 -24.17 -32.61 -0.08
N PHE A 170 -23.20 -32.27 0.75
CA PHE A 170 -21.98 -33.05 0.83
C PHE A 170 -21.47 -33.23 2.26
N GLU A 171 -20.79 -34.34 2.49
CA GLU A 171 -20.12 -34.67 3.74
C GLU A 171 -18.76 -35.30 3.42
N GLY A 172 -17.68 -34.65 3.90
CA GLY A 172 -16.31 -35.11 3.76
C GLY A 172 -15.74 -35.60 5.09
N LYS A 173 -14.98 -36.69 5.07
CA LYS A 173 -14.29 -37.26 6.22
C LYS A 173 -12.85 -37.56 5.90
N ILE A 174 -11.96 -37.26 6.84
CA ILE A 174 -10.54 -37.65 6.78
C ILE A 174 -10.35 -38.75 7.83
N ASP A 175 -9.88 -39.93 7.42
CA ASP A 175 -9.70 -41.09 8.30
C ASP A 175 -10.96 -41.46 9.10
N GLY A 176 -12.14 -41.16 8.54
CA GLY A 176 -13.44 -41.43 9.17
C GLY A 176 -13.96 -40.31 10.09
N GLU A 177 -13.19 -39.26 10.34
CA GLU A 177 -13.57 -38.14 11.19
C GLU A 177 -14.03 -36.91 10.35
N GLU A 178 -15.09 -36.22 10.84
CA GLU A 178 -15.56 -34.97 10.23
C GLU A 178 -14.54 -33.84 10.50
N PHE A 179 -14.37 -32.94 9.55
CA PHE A 179 -13.51 -31.77 9.67
C PHE A 179 -14.27 -30.47 9.38
N SER A 180 -13.75 -29.36 9.87
CA SER A 180 -14.37 -28.04 9.68
C SER A 180 -14.44 -27.68 8.20
N GLY A 181 -15.65 -27.35 7.68
CA GLY A 181 -15.88 -27.07 6.26
C GLY A 181 -16.08 -28.32 5.39
N GLY A 182 -15.98 -29.54 5.96
CA GLY A 182 -16.21 -30.79 5.21
C GLY A 182 -17.68 -31.10 4.94
N LYS A 183 -18.65 -30.35 5.53
CA LYS A 183 -20.08 -30.61 5.39
C LYS A 183 -20.87 -29.37 5.05
N ALA A 184 -21.73 -29.46 4.05
CA ALA A 184 -22.70 -28.43 3.73
C ALA A 184 -24.00 -29.05 3.17
N ALA A 185 -25.11 -28.36 3.38
CA ALA A 185 -26.39 -28.66 2.79
C ALA A 185 -26.84 -27.52 1.89
N ASP A 186 -27.55 -27.87 0.80
CA ASP A 186 -28.05 -26.92 -0.20
C ASP A 186 -26.95 -26.00 -0.80
N PHE A 187 -25.72 -26.51 -0.89
CA PHE A 187 -24.60 -25.79 -1.46
C PHE A 187 -24.73 -25.68 -2.99
N GLN A 188 -24.59 -24.47 -3.51
CA GLN A 188 -24.74 -24.21 -4.95
C GLN A 188 -23.38 -23.85 -5.56
N PHE A 189 -23.06 -24.47 -6.67
CA PHE A 189 -21.90 -24.12 -7.48
C PHE A 189 -22.16 -24.40 -8.97
N LEU A 190 -21.25 -23.89 -9.81
CA LEU A 190 -21.29 -24.08 -11.26
C LEU A 190 -20.27 -25.15 -11.65
N VAL A 191 -20.72 -26.19 -12.31
CA VAL A 191 -19.88 -27.30 -12.74
C VAL A 191 -18.94 -26.82 -13.85
N GLY A 192 -17.64 -27.08 -13.69
CA GLY A 192 -16.61 -26.76 -14.70
C GLY A 192 -16.11 -25.30 -14.67
N GLU A 193 -16.51 -24.51 -13.67
CA GLU A 193 -16.01 -23.12 -13.52
C GLU A 193 -14.93 -22.95 -12.45
N GLY A 194 -14.40 -24.04 -11.90
CA GLY A 194 -13.31 -24.01 -10.90
C GLY A 194 -13.69 -23.43 -9.55
N GLN A 195 -14.97 -23.45 -9.20
CA GLN A 195 -15.46 -22.99 -7.88
C GLN A 195 -15.18 -24.01 -6.79
N MET A 196 -15.06 -25.28 -7.17
CA MET A 196 -14.71 -26.38 -6.30
C MET A 196 -13.40 -27.03 -6.79
N LEU A 197 -12.78 -27.87 -5.95
CA LEU A 197 -11.63 -28.66 -6.41
C LEU A 197 -12.03 -29.52 -7.60
N LYS A 198 -11.09 -29.72 -8.51
CA LYS A 198 -11.33 -30.38 -9.81
C LYS A 198 -11.96 -31.76 -9.65
N GLU A 199 -11.47 -32.54 -8.70
CA GLU A 199 -11.98 -33.89 -8.41
C GLU A 199 -13.44 -33.84 -7.92
N PHE A 200 -13.83 -32.77 -7.22
CA PHE A 200 -15.22 -32.59 -6.77
C PHE A 200 -16.13 -32.27 -7.95
N GLU A 201 -15.73 -31.35 -8.82
CA GLU A 201 -16.51 -31.02 -10.03
C GLU A 201 -16.63 -32.20 -10.99
N GLU A 202 -15.52 -32.98 -11.17
CA GLU A 202 -15.53 -34.20 -11.98
C GLU A 202 -16.42 -35.31 -11.37
N ALA A 203 -16.52 -35.40 -10.05
CA ALA A 203 -17.39 -36.36 -9.42
C ALA A 203 -18.87 -36.03 -9.63
N VAL A 204 -19.24 -34.74 -9.61
CA VAL A 204 -20.63 -34.27 -9.79
C VAL A 204 -21.02 -34.26 -11.28
N ARG A 205 -20.07 -34.08 -12.19
CA ARG A 205 -20.31 -34.17 -13.63
C ARG A 205 -20.90 -35.54 -13.99
N GLY A 206 -22.01 -35.55 -14.69
CA GLY A 206 -22.71 -36.78 -15.11
C GLY A 206 -23.69 -37.34 -14.08
N MET A 207 -23.73 -36.81 -12.85
CA MET A 207 -24.73 -37.20 -11.85
C MET A 207 -26.11 -36.63 -12.16
N LYS A 208 -27.15 -37.39 -11.78
CA LYS A 208 -28.56 -36.98 -11.92
C LYS A 208 -29.12 -36.48 -10.64
N ASN A 209 -30.27 -35.80 -10.75
CA ASN A 209 -31.02 -35.34 -9.57
C ASN A 209 -31.41 -36.51 -8.64
N GLY A 210 -31.11 -36.39 -7.35
CA GLY A 210 -31.31 -37.41 -6.32
C GLY A 210 -30.18 -38.46 -6.24
N GLU A 211 -29.19 -38.40 -7.08
CA GLU A 211 -28.08 -39.38 -7.11
C GLU A 211 -27.03 -38.99 -6.04
N SER A 212 -26.45 -40.03 -5.40
CA SER A 212 -25.37 -39.89 -4.44
C SER A 212 -24.13 -40.66 -4.91
N LYS A 213 -22.94 -40.06 -4.66
CA LYS A 213 -21.67 -40.65 -5.02
C LYS A 213 -20.64 -40.38 -3.94
N THR A 214 -19.82 -41.42 -3.64
CA THR A 214 -18.67 -41.26 -2.75
C THR A 214 -17.37 -41.33 -3.58
N PHE A 215 -16.44 -40.41 -3.29
CA PHE A 215 -15.16 -40.36 -4.02
C PHE A 215 -14.08 -39.80 -3.10
N PRO A 216 -12.82 -40.21 -3.29
CA PRO A 216 -11.68 -39.60 -2.62
C PRO A 216 -11.34 -38.23 -3.27
N LEU A 217 -10.96 -37.25 -2.45
CA LEU A 217 -10.52 -35.93 -2.88
C LEU A 217 -9.22 -35.60 -2.16
N ALA A 218 -8.15 -35.35 -2.91
CA ALA A 218 -6.87 -34.95 -2.36
C ALA A 218 -6.76 -33.43 -2.29
N PHE A 219 -6.58 -32.89 -1.10
CA PHE A 219 -6.30 -31.47 -0.94
C PHE A 219 -4.87 -31.14 -1.34
N PRO A 220 -4.62 -30.11 -2.16
CA PRO A 220 -3.27 -29.65 -2.47
C PRO A 220 -2.46 -29.31 -1.20
N ALA A 221 -1.13 -29.46 -1.27
CA ALA A 221 -0.26 -29.19 -0.13
C ALA A 221 -0.28 -27.71 0.30
N ASP A 222 -0.59 -26.81 -0.63
CA ASP A 222 -0.72 -25.36 -0.47
C ASP A 222 -2.17 -24.90 -0.26
N TYR A 223 -3.07 -25.83 0.06
CA TYR A 223 -4.46 -25.49 0.30
C TYR A 223 -4.61 -24.54 1.49
N HIS A 224 -5.45 -23.53 1.37
CA HIS A 224 -5.64 -22.46 2.38
C HIS A 224 -6.08 -22.97 3.75
N GLY A 225 -6.77 -24.11 3.84
CA GLY A 225 -7.14 -24.77 5.09
C GLY A 225 -5.99 -25.64 5.61
N GLN A 226 -5.19 -25.11 6.55
CA GLN A 226 -3.99 -25.81 7.07
C GLN A 226 -4.29 -27.18 7.68
N ASP A 227 -5.49 -27.35 8.25
CA ASP A 227 -5.89 -28.61 8.89
C ASP A 227 -6.13 -29.76 7.90
N VAL A 228 -6.36 -29.45 6.62
CA VAL A 228 -6.69 -30.41 5.56
C VAL A 228 -5.66 -30.43 4.43
N ALA A 229 -4.75 -29.47 4.35
CA ALA A 229 -3.71 -29.37 3.31
C ALA A 229 -2.87 -30.65 3.23
N GLY A 230 -2.71 -31.19 2.00
CA GLY A 230 -1.97 -32.41 1.71
C GLY A 230 -2.65 -33.72 2.16
N LYS A 231 -3.87 -33.65 2.73
CA LYS A 231 -4.63 -34.85 3.15
C LYS A 231 -5.64 -35.27 2.09
N THR A 232 -6.06 -36.52 2.14
CA THR A 232 -7.15 -37.04 1.31
C THR A 232 -8.39 -37.23 2.17
N ALA A 233 -9.55 -36.75 1.69
CA ALA A 233 -10.82 -36.93 2.34
C ALA A 233 -11.76 -37.74 1.45
N ASP A 234 -12.58 -38.58 2.06
CA ASP A 234 -13.67 -39.26 1.37
C ASP A 234 -14.92 -38.39 1.44
N PHE A 235 -15.35 -37.89 0.28
CA PHE A 235 -16.55 -37.08 0.15
C PHE A 235 -17.74 -37.92 -0.35
N MET A 236 -18.85 -37.80 0.33
CA MET A 236 -20.16 -38.21 -0.15
C MET A 236 -20.90 -36.97 -0.61
N VAL A 237 -21.30 -36.91 -1.87
CA VAL A 237 -22.08 -35.83 -2.46
C VAL A 237 -23.44 -36.37 -2.93
N THR A 238 -24.51 -35.62 -2.67
CA THR A 238 -25.87 -35.91 -3.15
C THR A 238 -26.38 -34.72 -3.94
N VAL A 239 -26.71 -34.92 -5.21
CA VAL A 239 -27.26 -33.86 -6.08
C VAL A 239 -28.74 -33.70 -5.81
N LYS A 240 -29.17 -32.52 -5.36
CA LYS A 240 -30.59 -32.20 -5.06
C LYS A 240 -31.28 -31.50 -6.22
N LYS A 241 -30.56 -30.69 -6.98
CA LYS A 241 -31.13 -29.92 -8.09
C LYS A 241 -30.06 -29.64 -9.14
N ILE A 242 -30.47 -29.70 -10.39
CA ILE A 242 -29.67 -29.37 -11.54
C ILE A 242 -30.41 -28.31 -12.34
N GLU A 243 -29.73 -27.19 -12.62
CA GLU A 243 -30.28 -26.07 -13.38
C GLU A 243 -29.37 -25.75 -14.56
N ALA A 244 -29.91 -25.81 -15.75
CA ALA A 244 -29.20 -25.41 -16.96
C ALA A 244 -28.99 -23.90 -17.00
N ALA A 245 -27.75 -23.48 -17.30
CA ALA A 245 -27.46 -22.09 -17.52
C ALA A 245 -27.88 -21.67 -18.93
N HIS A 246 -28.56 -20.56 -19.02
CA HIS A 246 -28.92 -19.91 -20.28
C HIS A 246 -28.17 -18.58 -20.40
N LEU A 247 -27.18 -18.54 -21.27
CA LEU A 247 -26.47 -17.31 -21.59
C LEU A 247 -27.33 -16.45 -22.51
N PRO A 248 -27.51 -15.15 -22.21
CA PRO A 248 -28.22 -14.27 -23.11
C PRO A 248 -27.52 -14.20 -24.47
N GLU A 249 -28.28 -14.11 -25.53
CA GLU A 249 -27.73 -13.87 -26.87
C GLU A 249 -27.09 -12.48 -26.93
N VAL A 250 -26.05 -12.34 -27.79
CA VAL A 250 -25.44 -11.04 -28.06
C VAL A 250 -26.36 -10.25 -29.02
N ASN A 251 -27.28 -9.54 -28.45
CA ASN A 251 -28.30 -8.80 -29.16
C ASN A 251 -28.62 -7.43 -28.47
N GLU A 252 -29.52 -6.67 -29.04
CA GLU A 252 -29.94 -5.36 -28.52
C GLU A 252 -30.49 -5.44 -27.07
N ALA A 253 -31.14 -6.55 -26.71
CA ALA A 253 -31.64 -6.72 -25.34
C ALA A 253 -30.50 -6.82 -24.32
N LEU A 254 -29.42 -7.53 -24.66
CA LEU A 254 -28.21 -7.59 -23.83
C LEU A 254 -27.57 -6.21 -23.73
N ALA A 255 -27.36 -5.51 -24.85
CA ALA A 255 -26.77 -4.17 -24.87
C ALA A 255 -27.57 -3.20 -23.99
N LYS A 256 -28.91 -3.22 -24.11
CA LYS A 256 -29.80 -2.42 -23.27
C LYS A 256 -29.68 -2.77 -21.78
N SER A 257 -29.59 -4.07 -21.44
CA SER A 257 -29.45 -4.54 -20.04
C SER A 257 -28.13 -4.12 -19.42
N LEU A 258 -27.11 -3.83 -20.21
CA LEU A 258 -25.79 -3.34 -19.82
C LEU A 258 -25.69 -1.81 -19.82
N GLY A 259 -26.81 -1.11 -20.16
CA GLY A 259 -26.88 0.35 -20.09
C GLY A 259 -26.35 1.08 -21.32
N ILE A 260 -26.20 0.38 -22.45
CA ILE A 260 -25.76 1.00 -23.71
C ILE A 260 -26.87 1.89 -24.26
N ALA A 261 -26.57 3.18 -24.46
CA ALA A 261 -27.58 4.21 -24.77
C ALA A 261 -28.34 3.97 -26.10
N ASP A 262 -27.66 3.49 -27.14
CA ASP A 262 -28.25 3.19 -28.45
C ASP A 262 -28.74 1.73 -28.56
N ALA A 263 -28.57 0.95 -27.49
CA ALA A 263 -28.89 -0.48 -27.40
C ALA A 263 -28.31 -1.33 -28.55
N SER A 264 -27.25 -0.83 -29.25
CA SER A 264 -26.65 -1.54 -30.38
C SER A 264 -25.52 -2.47 -29.91
N ILE A 265 -25.27 -3.53 -30.70
CA ILE A 265 -24.12 -4.43 -30.48
C ILE A 265 -22.80 -3.68 -30.73
N ASP A 266 -22.77 -2.85 -31.76
CA ASP A 266 -21.60 -2.04 -32.10
C ASP A 266 -21.29 -1.04 -30.97
N GLY A 267 -22.31 -0.39 -30.40
CA GLY A 267 -22.19 0.46 -29.23
C GLY A 267 -21.65 -0.28 -28.02
N LEU A 268 -22.13 -1.49 -27.76
CA LEU A 268 -21.60 -2.35 -26.67
C LEU A 268 -20.11 -2.67 -26.88
N ARG A 269 -19.74 -3.08 -28.10
CA ARG A 269 -18.32 -3.39 -28.41
C ARG A 269 -17.44 -2.17 -28.32
N ALA A 270 -17.93 -1.01 -28.76
CA ALA A 270 -17.20 0.27 -28.67
C ALA A 270 -16.99 0.70 -27.21
N ASP A 271 -18.00 0.55 -26.36
CA ASP A 271 -17.90 0.85 -24.92
C ASP A 271 -16.90 -0.09 -24.22
N ILE A 272 -16.99 -1.39 -24.48
CA ILE A 272 -16.02 -2.38 -23.98
C ILE A 272 -14.61 -2.03 -24.43
N ARG A 273 -14.40 -1.75 -25.74
CA ARG A 273 -13.09 -1.34 -26.26
C ARG A 273 -12.55 -0.14 -25.53
N LYS A 274 -13.34 0.91 -25.37
CA LYS A 274 -12.97 2.14 -24.66
C LYS A 274 -12.56 1.86 -23.21
N ASN A 275 -13.27 0.99 -22.53
CA ASN A 275 -12.96 0.61 -21.14
C ASN A 275 -11.66 -0.19 -21.08
N LEU A 276 -11.45 -1.16 -21.96
CA LEU A 276 -10.22 -1.95 -22.04
C LEU A 276 -9.01 -1.09 -22.43
N GLU A 277 -9.15 -0.16 -23.39
CA GLU A 277 -8.09 0.77 -23.78
C GLU A 277 -7.67 1.68 -22.61
N ARG A 278 -8.63 2.12 -21.79
CA ARG A 278 -8.34 2.89 -20.58
C ARG A 278 -7.56 2.05 -19.55
N GLU A 279 -7.96 0.80 -19.34
CA GLU A 279 -7.26 -0.12 -18.43
C GLU A 279 -5.85 -0.45 -18.93
N VAL A 280 -5.69 -0.71 -20.24
CA VAL A 280 -4.39 -0.91 -20.90
C VAL A 280 -3.50 0.32 -20.71
N LYS A 281 -4.02 1.52 -21.00
CA LYS A 281 -3.30 2.78 -20.81
C LYS A 281 -2.81 2.91 -19.37
N PHE A 282 -3.68 2.69 -18.40
CA PHE A 282 -3.36 2.81 -16.99
C PHE A 282 -2.26 1.82 -16.54
N ARG A 283 -2.38 0.55 -16.93
CA ARG A 283 -1.40 -0.48 -16.59
C ARG A 283 -0.05 -0.25 -17.27
N LEU A 284 -0.05 0.14 -18.55
CA LEU A 284 1.17 0.49 -19.28
C LEU A 284 1.87 1.69 -18.65
N GLN A 285 1.12 2.75 -18.29
CA GLN A 285 1.68 3.90 -17.60
C GLN A 285 2.36 3.49 -16.28
N GLY A 286 1.70 2.67 -15.47
CA GLY A 286 2.27 2.17 -14.22
C GLY A 286 3.54 1.36 -14.42
N ARG A 287 3.53 0.37 -15.36
CA ARG A 287 4.70 -0.47 -15.64
C ARG A 287 5.86 0.32 -16.26
N ASN A 288 5.57 1.19 -17.20
CA ASN A 288 6.59 2.02 -17.86
C ASN A 288 7.20 3.04 -16.89
N LYS A 289 6.37 3.65 -16.01
CA LYS A 289 6.86 4.50 -14.94
C LYS A 289 7.80 3.73 -13.99
N GLN A 290 7.42 2.52 -13.59
CA GLN A 290 8.27 1.68 -12.74
C GLN A 290 9.61 1.34 -13.41
N ALA A 291 9.60 1.01 -14.70
CA ALA A 291 10.81 0.74 -15.46
C ALA A 291 11.74 1.97 -15.51
N ALA A 292 11.18 3.16 -15.76
CA ALA A 292 11.93 4.41 -15.73
C ALA A 292 12.54 4.69 -14.34
N MET A 293 11.77 4.52 -13.28
CA MET A 293 12.25 4.72 -11.90
C MET A 293 13.35 3.72 -11.52
N ASN A 294 13.25 2.46 -11.94
CA ASN A 294 14.28 1.46 -11.71
C ASN A 294 15.60 1.85 -12.42
N ALA A 295 15.52 2.27 -13.69
CA ALA A 295 16.68 2.71 -14.44
C ALA A 295 17.35 3.95 -13.81
N LEU A 296 16.57 4.88 -13.25
CA LEU A 296 17.09 6.02 -12.50
C LEU A 296 17.85 5.57 -11.25
N VAL A 297 17.29 4.67 -10.46
CA VAL A 297 17.91 4.17 -9.22
C VAL A 297 19.20 3.41 -9.51
N GLU A 298 19.25 2.62 -10.58
CA GLU A 298 20.45 1.87 -10.99
C GLU A 298 21.63 2.79 -11.36
N LYS A 299 21.36 4.00 -11.84
CA LYS A 299 22.37 4.99 -12.22
C LYS A 299 22.75 5.95 -11.10
N ALA A 300 22.15 5.84 -9.92
CA ALA A 300 22.41 6.73 -8.81
C ALA A 300 23.30 6.08 -7.74
N GLU A 301 24.29 6.84 -7.27
CA GLU A 301 25.15 6.45 -6.15
C GLU A 301 24.81 7.29 -4.92
N LEU A 302 24.44 6.64 -3.84
CA LEU A 302 24.18 7.27 -2.54
C LEU A 302 24.29 6.27 -1.40
N ASP A 303 24.70 6.75 -0.25
CA ASP A 303 24.51 6.07 1.03
C ASP A 303 23.09 6.34 1.55
N LEU A 304 22.49 5.37 2.24
CA LEU A 304 21.16 5.54 2.84
C LEU A 304 21.28 5.90 4.32
N PRO A 305 20.64 6.99 4.77
CA PRO A 305 20.53 7.27 6.20
C PRO A 305 19.70 6.17 6.89
N ASN A 306 20.30 5.45 7.83
CA ASN A 306 19.65 4.35 8.51
C ASN A 306 18.44 4.83 9.34
N SER A 307 18.49 6.04 9.88
CA SER A 307 17.37 6.66 10.59
C SER A 307 16.13 6.84 9.70
N VAL A 308 16.32 7.25 8.42
CA VAL A 308 15.23 7.41 7.47
C VAL A 308 14.69 6.03 7.04
N VAL A 309 15.57 5.06 6.82
CA VAL A 309 15.19 3.68 6.51
C VAL A 309 14.37 3.09 7.67
N GLN A 310 14.80 3.28 8.92
CA GLN A 310 14.08 2.76 10.09
C GLN A 310 12.68 3.40 10.23
N ASN A 311 12.55 4.70 9.99
CA ASN A 311 11.24 5.37 9.98
C ASN A 311 10.32 4.78 8.89
N GLU A 312 10.86 4.47 7.71
CA GLU A 312 10.07 3.84 6.64
C GLU A 312 9.68 2.39 7.00
N VAL A 313 10.56 1.63 7.68
CA VAL A 313 10.23 0.29 8.22
C VAL A 313 9.05 0.38 9.18
N GLU A 314 9.07 1.32 10.14
CA GLU A 314 7.95 1.47 11.08
C GLU A 314 6.65 1.85 10.36
N ARG A 315 6.71 2.73 9.35
CA ARG A 315 5.54 3.09 8.54
C ARG A 315 4.97 1.89 7.78
N LEU A 316 5.82 1.03 7.23
CA LEU A 316 5.40 -0.20 6.57
C LEU A 316 4.75 -1.19 7.54
N LYS A 317 5.31 -1.33 8.75
CA LYS A 317 4.74 -2.16 9.82
C LYS A 317 3.37 -1.65 10.27
N GLU A 318 3.21 -0.34 10.41
CA GLU A 318 1.91 0.28 10.74
C GLU A 318 0.87 0.00 9.66
N GLY A 319 1.24 0.12 8.38
CA GLY A 319 0.39 -0.27 7.26
C GLY A 319 -0.03 -1.73 7.30
N ALA A 320 0.92 -2.64 7.56
CA ALA A 320 0.64 -4.07 7.69
C ALA A 320 -0.29 -4.39 8.87
N ARG A 321 -0.10 -3.70 10.03
CA ARG A 321 -1.01 -3.85 11.18
C ARG A 321 -2.43 -3.36 10.86
N ALA A 322 -2.54 -2.25 10.14
CA ALA A 322 -3.84 -1.72 9.70
C ALA A 322 -4.56 -2.72 8.78
N ASP A 323 -3.85 -3.34 7.84
CA ASP A 323 -4.37 -4.38 6.96
C ASP A 323 -4.86 -5.62 7.73
N LEU A 324 -4.06 -6.11 8.69
CA LEU A 324 -4.44 -7.24 9.56
C LEU A 324 -5.71 -6.92 10.36
N LYS A 325 -5.81 -5.69 10.88
CA LYS A 325 -7.00 -5.22 11.59
C LYS A 325 -8.24 -5.17 10.69
N GLN A 326 -8.08 -4.70 9.46
CA GLN A 326 -9.18 -4.67 8.47
C GLN A 326 -9.66 -6.09 8.12
N ARG A 327 -8.76 -7.07 8.10
CA ARG A 327 -9.08 -8.50 7.92
C ARG A 327 -9.68 -9.16 9.17
N GLY A 328 -9.90 -8.41 10.25
CA GLY A 328 -10.54 -8.90 11.47
C GLY A 328 -9.64 -9.70 12.41
N ILE A 329 -8.32 -9.64 12.23
CA ILE A 329 -7.37 -10.32 13.11
C ILE A 329 -7.32 -9.60 14.46
N LYS A 330 -7.61 -10.32 15.55
CA LYS A 330 -7.56 -9.79 16.91
C LYS A 330 -6.11 -9.49 17.30
N ASP A 331 -5.91 -8.41 18.08
CA ASP A 331 -4.60 -7.94 18.57
C ASP A 331 -3.58 -7.62 17.46
N ALA A 332 -4.04 -7.28 16.26
CA ALA A 332 -3.19 -6.89 15.12
C ALA A 332 -2.22 -5.75 15.47
N ASP A 333 -2.64 -4.81 16.31
CA ASP A 333 -1.83 -3.67 16.75
C ASP A 333 -0.58 -4.10 17.57
N LYS A 334 -0.62 -5.31 18.18
CA LYS A 334 0.47 -5.88 18.99
C LYS A 334 1.25 -6.97 18.25
N ALA A 335 0.90 -7.24 17.00
CA ALA A 335 1.57 -8.29 16.23
C ALA A 335 3.08 -8.00 16.14
N PRO A 336 3.95 -8.92 16.60
CA PRO A 336 5.38 -8.77 16.47
C PRO A 336 5.76 -8.99 14.98
N ILE A 337 6.06 -7.90 14.31
CA ILE A 337 6.51 -7.96 12.91
C ILE A 337 8.00 -7.59 12.90
N PRO A 338 8.89 -8.54 12.54
CA PRO A 338 10.33 -8.27 12.46
C PRO A 338 10.66 -7.21 11.42
N ASP A 339 11.61 -6.33 11.73
CA ASP A 339 12.05 -5.24 10.87
C ASP A 339 12.65 -5.76 9.55
N GLU A 340 13.31 -6.91 9.61
CA GLU A 340 13.99 -7.55 8.49
C GLU A 340 13.06 -7.85 7.32
N ILE A 341 11.78 -8.08 7.59
CA ILE A 341 10.76 -8.34 6.56
C ILE A 341 10.57 -7.12 5.66
N PHE A 342 10.58 -5.92 6.24
CA PHE A 342 10.30 -4.67 5.52
C PHE A 342 11.55 -3.88 5.16
N ARG A 343 12.71 -4.19 5.76
CA ARG A 343 13.94 -3.43 5.52
C ARG A 343 14.31 -3.33 4.03
N PRO A 344 14.31 -4.41 3.22
CA PRO A 344 14.65 -4.29 1.79
C PRO A 344 13.69 -3.37 1.02
N GLN A 345 12.40 -3.43 1.34
CA GLN A 345 11.40 -2.56 0.73
C GLN A 345 11.57 -1.10 1.18
N ALA A 346 11.87 -0.88 2.46
CA ALA A 346 12.13 0.45 3.01
C ALA A 346 13.37 1.08 2.37
N GLU A 347 14.47 0.35 2.26
CA GLU A 347 15.69 0.80 1.61
C GLU A 347 15.44 1.19 0.14
N SER A 348 14.68 0.37 -0.60
CA SER A 348 14.32 0.66 -1.99
C SER A 348 13.47 1.93 -2.09
N ARG A 349 12.48 2.12 -1.22
CA ARG A 349 11.63 3.33 -1.19
C ARG A 349 12.40 4.58 -0.82
N VAL A 350 13.23 4.51 0.21
CA VAL A 350 14.07 5.64 0.65
C VAL A 350 15.05 6.02 -0.45
N ARG A 351 15.72 5.03 -1.06
CA ARG A 351 16.63 5.26 -2.19
C ARG A 351 15.92 5.97 -3.34
N LEU A 352 14.79 5.44 -3.78
CA LEU A 352 13.98 6.04 -4.85
C LEU A 352 13.58 7.48 -4.51
N GLY A 353 13.06 7.70 -3.30
CA GLY A 353 12.62 9.03 -2.86
C GLY A 353 13.75 10.06 -2.88
N LEU A 354 14.94 9.70 -2.40
CA LEU A 354 16.10 10.60 -2.38
C LEU A 354 16.59 10.92 -3.81
N VAL A 355 16.65 9.91 -4.67
CA VAL A 355 17.11 10.08 -6.07
C VAL A 355 16.13 10.92 -6.88
N VAL A 356 14.82 10.64 -6.73
CA VAL A 356 13.75 11.43 -7.38
C VAL A 356 13.78 12.88 -6.91
N ALA A 357 13.92 13.13 -5.60
CA ALA A 357 13.99 14.47 -5.06
C ALA A 357 15.16 15.27 -5.62
N GLU A 358 16.33 14.65 -5.77
CA GLU A 358 17.48 15.31 -6.37
C GLU A 358 17.30 15.55 -7.88
N LEU A 359 16.72 14.58 -8.63
CA LEU A 359 16.42 14.76 -10.05
C LEU A 359 15.43 15.90 -10.28
N VAL A 360 14.37 15.97 -9.49
CA VAL A 360 13.36 17.04 -9.53
C VAL A 360 14.00 18.40 -9.30
N LYS A 361 14.85 18.50 -8.28
CA LYS A 361 15.58 19.74 -7.94
C LYS A 361 16.56 20.16 -9.04
N ALA A 362 17.34 19.22 -9.55
CA ALA A 362 18.38 19.50 -10.55
C ALA A 362 17.80 19.91 -11.91
N ASN A 363 16.59 19.46 -12.25
CA ASN A 363 15.96 19.67 -13.56
C ASN A 363 14.65 20.45 -13.50
N ALA A 364 14.27 21.02 -12.35
CA ALA A 364 13.05 21.81 -12.13
C ALA A 364 11.77 21.08 -12.57
N LEU A 365 11.64 19.78 -12.22
CA LEU A 365 10.53 18.91 -12.62
C LEU A 365 9.32 19.00 -11.67
N ASN A 366 9.18 20.07 -10.91
CA ASN A 366 8.03 20.31 -10.05
C ASN A 366 6.73 20.33 -10.86
N ALA A 367 5.63 19.95 -10.22
CA ALA A 367 4.30 20.05 -10.82
C ALA A 367 3.91 21.52 -10.99
N THR A 368 3.37 21.86 -12.16
CA THR A 368 2.78 23.16 -12.41
C THR A 368 1.27 23.13 -12.13
N GLU A 369 0.67 24.28 -11.78
CA GLU A 369 -0.78 24.37 -11.55
C GLU A 369 -1.60 23.87 -12.75
N ALA A 370 -1.12 24.15 -13.98
CA ALA A 370 -1.77 23.70 -15.20
C ALA A 370 -1.77 22.16 -15.33
N GLN A 371 -0.67 21.49 -14.96
CA GLN A 371 -0.57 20.03 -14.99
C GLN A 371 -1.45 19.40 -13.92
N ILE A 372 -1.45 19.95 -12.70
CA ILE A 372 -2.32 19.49 -11.61
C ILE A 372 -3.78 19.59 -12.01
N LYS A 373 -4.19 20.74 -12.58
CA LYS A 373 -5.56 20.95 -13.05
C LYS A 373 -5.94 19.95 -14.14
N ALA A 374 -5.09 19.79 -15.15
CA ALA A 374 -5.33 18.84 -16.26
C ALA A 374 -5.47 17.39 -15.75
N HIS A 375 -4.65 16.98 -14.79
CA HIS A 375 -4.74 15.66 -14.20
C HIS A 375 -6.04 15.45 -13.42
N ILE A 376 -6.47 16.44 -12.61
CA ILE A 376 -7.76 16.39 -11.90
C ILE A 376 -8.93 16.33 -12.88
N GLU A 377 -8.90 17.11 -13.95
CA GLU A 377 -9.94 17.10 -15.01
C GLU A 377 -9.98 15.74 -15.73
N GLU A 378 -8.82 15.12 -16.03
CA GLU A 378 -8.75 13.75 -16.58
C GLU A 378 -9.41 12.73 -15.65
N LEU A 379 -9.08 12.76 -14.36
CA LEU A 379 -9.70 11.89 -13.35
C LEU A 379 -11.22 12.11 -13.26
N ALA A 380 -11.64 13.37 -13.21
CA ALA A 380 -13.05 13.76 -13.11
C ALA A 380 -13.88 13.35 -14.33
N SER A 381 -13.28 13.29 -15.52
CA SER A 381 -13.98 12.95 -16.78
C SER A 381 -14.68 11.59 -16.80
N SER A 382 -14.30 10.69 -15.88
CA SER A 382 -14.86 9.34 -15.75
C SER A 382 -16.12 9.29 -14.86
N TYR A 383 -16.51 10.40 -14.24
CA TYR A 383 -17.64 10.47 -13.30
C TYR A 383 -18.84 11.16 -13.96
N GLU A 384 -20.04 10.85 -13.49
CA GLU A 384 -21.30 11.47 -13.96
C GLU A 384 -21.33 12.99 -13.69
N ARG A 385 -20.64 13.44 -12.65
CA ARG A 385 -20.61 14.85 -12.21
C ARG A 385 -19.15 15.31 -12.04
N PRO A 386 -18.45 15.59 -13.15
CA PRO A 386 -17.03 15.96 -13.12
C PRO A 386 -16.72 17.16 -12.21
N ASP A 387 -17.56 18.20 -12.25
CA ASP A 387 -17.36 19.42 -11.47
C ASP A 387 -17.36 19.19 -9.94
N ASP A 388 -18.13 18.20 -9.47
CA ASP A 388 -18.15 17.85 -8.03
C ASP A 388 -16.85 17.16 -7.63
N VAL A 389 -16.32 16.31 -8.51
CA VAL A 389 -15.03 15.64 -8.29
C VAL A 389 -13.88 16.65 -8.27
N VAL A 390 -13.87 17.58 -9.20
CA VAL A 390 -12.89 18.67 -9.24
C VAL A 390 -12.94 19.46 -7.92
N ARG A 391 -14.12 19.90 -7.48
CA ARG A 391 -14.28 20.60 -6.19
C ARG A 391 -13.85 19.79 -5.00
N TRP A 392 -14.07 18.48 -5.03
CA TRP A 392 -13.67 17.56 -3.97
C TRP A 392 -12.14 17.49 -3.82
N TYR A 393 -11.37 17.46 -4.94
CA TYR A 393 -9.91 17.50 -4.89
C TYR A 393 -9.40 18.84 -4.33
N TYR A 394 -9.89 19.96 -4.85
CA TYR A 394 -9.45 21.30 -4.39
C TYR A 394 -9.88 21.65 -2.96
N GLY A 395 -10.82 20.91 -2.39
CA GLY A 395 -11.32 21.15 -1.02
C GLY A 395 -10.41 20.62 0.09
N ASP A 396 -9.30 19.94 -0.23
CA ASP A 396 -8.44 19.29 0.76
C ASP A 396 -6.97 19.31 0.33
N ASN A 397 -6.14 19.89 1.19
CA ASN A 397 -4.70 20.03 0.92
C ASN A 397 -3.96 18.70 0.80
N GLN A 398 -4.40 17.66 1.53
CA GLN A 398 -3.78 16.34 1.47
C GLN A 398 -4.03 15.70 0.10
N ARG A 399 -5.27 15.79 -0.42
CA ARG A 399 -5.61 15.29 -1.76
C ARG A 399 -4.86 16.04 -2.86
N MET A 400 -4.73 17.36 -2.70
CA MET A 400 -3.92 18.17 -3.61
C MET A 400 -2.45 17.73 -3.62
N ALA A 401 -1.87 17.47 -2.45
CA ALA A 401 -0.49 16.97 -2.35
C ALA A 401 -0.33 15.57 -2.99
N GLU A 402 -1.34 14.71 -2.89
CA GLU A 402 -1.34 13.40 -3.56
C GLU A 402 -1.35 13.55 -5.09
N VAL A 403 -2.18 14.45 -5.62
CA VAL A 403 -2.20 14.75 -7.06
C VAL A 403 -0.89 15.36 -7.53
N GLU A 404 -0.34 16.32 -6.76
CA GLU A 404 0.94 16.92 -7.06
C GLU A 404 2.06 15.86 -7.14
N ALA A 405 2.09 14.93 -6.20
CA ALA A 405 3.07 13.82 -6.20
C ALA A 405 2.94 12.96 -7.48
N VAL A 406 1.72 12.61 -7.91
CA VAL A 406 1.50 11.84 -9.14
C VAL A 406 1.97 12.61 -10.38
N VAL A 407 1.73 13.91 -10.43
CA VAL A 407 2.18 14.77 -11.54
C VAL A 407 3.72 14.86 -11.57
N ILE A 408 4.36 15.04 -10.41
CA ILE A 408 5.82 15.04 -10.30
C ILE A 408 6.40 13.70 -10.77
N GLU A 409 5.84 12.57 -10.34
CA GLU A 409 6.26 11.25 -10.78
C GLU A 409 6.14 11.09 -12.31
N THR A 410 5.09 11.65 -12.91
CA THR A 410 4.90 11.65 -14.36
C THR A 410 5.98 12.49 -15.04
N ASN A 411 6.22 13.73 -14.58
CA ASN A 411 7.28 14.60 -15.09
C ASN A 411 8.65 13.91 -15.04
N VAL A 412 8.95 13.24 -13.91
CA VAL A 412 10.21 12.48 -13.72
C VAL A 412 10.31 11.32 -14.71
N SER A 413 9.24 10.54 -14.84
CA SER A 413 9.20 9.41 -15.79
C SER A 413 9.43 9.88 -17.23
N ASP A 414 8.73 10.93 -17.65
CA ASP A 414 8.83 11.49 -19.00
C ASP A 414 10.24 12.06 -19.25
N PHE A 415 10.83 12.72 -18.25
CA PHE A 415 12.20 13.21 -18.33
C PHE A 415 13.20 12.05 -18.51
N ILE A 416 13.09 10.98 -17.72
CA ILE A 416 13.96 9.80 -17.83
C ILE A 416 13.80 9.16 -19.21
N MET A 417 12.55 8.95 -19.66
CA MET A 417 12.27 8.38 -20.98
C MET A 417 12.81 9.24 -22.13
N SER A 418 12.88 10.57 -21.94
CA SER A 418 13.46 11.49 -22.96
C SER A 418 14.97 11.45 -23.04
N LYS A 419 15.65 10.97 -21.99
CA LYS A 419 17.12 10.93 -21.88
C LYS A 419 17.69 9.54 -22.09
N ALA A 420 17.00 8.51 -21.62
CA ALA A 420 17.44 7.11 -21.69
C ALA A 420 17.37 6.52 -23.10
N GLN A 421 18.04 5.40 -23.28
CA GLN A 421 17.90 4.56 -24.47
C GLN A 421 16.63 3.72 -24.31
N VAL A 422 15.54 4.19 -24.93
CA VAL A 422 14.24 3.52 -24.87
C VAL A 422 14.12 2.45 -25.94
N THR A 423 13.78 1.23 -25.53
CA THR A 423 13.47 0.11 -26.44
C THR A 423 12.01 -0.26 -26.29
N ASP A 424 11.27 -0.18 -27.39
CA ASP A 424 9.85 -0.58 -27.38
C ASP A 424 9.72 -2.12 -27.35
N LYS A 425 8.88 -2.63 -26.43
CA LYS A 425 8.57 -4.04 -26.31
C LYS A 425 7.06 -4.24 -26.32
N THR A 426 6.58 -4.91 -27.35
CA THR A 426 5.15 -5.25 -27.43
C THR A 426 4.88 -6.53 -26.66
N ILE A 427 3.90 -6.49 -25.76
CA ILE A 427 3.39 -7.63 -24.99
C ILE A 427 1.93 -7.88 -25.37
N SER A 428 1.43 -9.08 -25.10
CA SER A 428 0.03 -9.40 -25.32
C SER A 428 -0.88 -8.71 -24.30
N PHE A 429 -2.17 -8.56 -24.66
CA PHE A 429 -3.18 -8.06 -23.73
C PHE A 429 -3.28 -8.93 -22.47
N ASP A 430 -3.28 -10.27 -22.62
CA ASP A 430 -3.40 -11.22 -21.52
C ASP A 430 -2.18 -11.12 -20.57
N GLU A 431 -0.96 -10.99 -21.12
CA GLU A 431 0.27 -10.77 -20.33
C GLU A 431 0.22 -9.45 -19.54
N LEU A 432 -0.28 -8.37 -20.16
CA LEU A 432 -0.45 -7.09 -19.47
C LEU A 432 -1.45 -7.20 -18.32
N MET A 433 -2.54 -7.95 -18.52
CA MET A 433 -3.60 -8.14 -17.51
C MET A 433 -3.22 -9.15 -16.42
N GLY A 434 -2.09 -9.86 -16.54
CA GLY A 434 -1.67 -10.88 -15.59
C GLY A 434 -2.48 -12.18 -15.69
N GLN A 435 -3.15 -12.38 -16.81
CA GLN A 435 -3.80 -13.64 -17.14
C GLN A 435 -2.73 -14.54 -17.79
N GLN A 436 -2.34 -15.59 -17.09
CA GLN A 436 -1.49 -16.62 -17.70
C GLN A 436 -2.30 -17.31 -18.80
N ALA A 437 -1.66 -17.45 -19.97
CA ALA A 437 -2.23 -18.17 -21.10
C ALA A 437 -2.46 -19.67 -20.79
#